data_2a7538e35644e3a0f4ce2c371a329c83
#
_entry.id   2a7538e35644e3a0f4ce2c371a329c83
#
_cell.length_a   1.000
_cell.length_b   1.000
_cell.length_c   1.000
_cell.angle_alpha   90.00
_cell.angle_beta   90.00
_cell.angle_gamma   90.00
#
_symmetry.space_group_name_H-M   'P 1'
#
loop_
_entity.id
_entity.type
_entity.pdbx_description
1 polymer ?
#
loop_
_entity_poly.entity_id
_entity_poly.type
_entity_poly.pdbx_seq_one_letter_code
_entity_poly.pdbx_strand_id
1 'polypeptide(L)'
;MPHTLFISDLHLSAKQPATDLFLNFVQHTAPEAEALYILGDLFEYWAGDDDMDEPLHQTVTSALQKLAHNGTRVYLMRGNRDLLMNKALEQACEATLLPDPTLIELYGRPLLLTHGDLLCTDDHEYQAYRKQVHDPEFQHQFLAQPLEQRKAYIGELRSRSQQETRNKPEAIMDVNAEAVAAMLREHGYPDMIHGHTHRPGHHLHHVDGHDCERWVLSDWHHQGDALCCDAQGCRKLSI
;
A
#
# COMPACT_ATOMS: atom_id res chain seq x y z
N MET A 1 25.11 -3.78 2.49
CA MET A 1 24.84 -2.76 3.52
C MET A 1 23.41 -2.96 3.99
N PRO A 2 23.09 -2.66 5.26
CA PRO A 2 21.70 -2.69 5.72
C PRO A 2 20.83 -1.82 4.83
N HIS A 3 19.69 -2.34 4.40
CA HIS A 3 18.74 -1.59 3.57
C HIS A 3 17.31 -2.06 3.82
N THR A 4 16.37 -1.21 3.50
CA THR A 4 14.93 -1.42 3.63
C THR A 4 14.27 -1.28 2.29
N LEU A 5 13.29 -2.14 1.99
CA LEU A 5 12.55 -2.14 0.75
C LEU A 5 11.11 -1.66 0.98
N PHE A 6 10.61 -0.85 0.04
CA PHE A 6 9.23 -0.37 0.02
C PHE A 6 8.59 -0.72 -1.33
N ILE A 7 7.40 -1.27 -1.29
CA ILE A 7 6.57 -1.61 -2.45
C ILE A 7 5.12 -1.25 -2.16
N SER A 8 4.27 -1.11 -3.19
CA SER A 8 2.82 -0.92 -3.08
C SER A 8 2.11 -1.32 -4.37
N ASP A 9 0.79 -1.28 -4.35
CA ASP A 9 -0.06 -1.39 -5.55
C ASP A 9 0.23 -2.64 -6.40
N LEU A 10 0.39 -3.78 -5.71
CA LEU A 10 0.67 -5.05 -6.36
C LEU A 10 -0.58 -5.66 -6.98
N HIS A 11 -1.76 -5.44 -6.39
CA HIS A 11 -3.05 -5.93 -6.87
C HIS A 11 -3.04 -7.43 -7.18
N LEU A 12 -2.44 -8.24 -6.29
CA LEU A 12 -2.25 -9.66 -6.51
C LEU A 12 -3.58 -10.38 -6.75
N SER A 13 -3.63 -11.15 -7.82
CA SER A 13 -4.78 -11.98 -8.18
C SER A 13 -4.32 -13.25 -8.89
N ALA A 14 -5.15 -14.31 -8.85
CA ALA A 14 -4.77 -15.66 -9.29
C ALA A 14 -4.33 -15.77 -10.78
N LYS A 15 -4.54 -14.74 -11.60
CA LYS A 15 -4.30 -14.79 -13.05
C LYS A 15 -3.36 -13.67 -13.54
N GLN A 16 -2.73 -12.93 -12.63
CA GLN A 16 -1.88 -11.80 -13.03
C GLN A 16 -0.39 -12.15 -12.88
N PRO A 17 0.44 -11.73 -13.85
CA PRO A 17 1.89 -11.90 -13.77
C PRO A 17 2.53 -11.29 -12.52
N ALA A 18 1.93 -10.24 -11.96
CA ALA A 18 2.37 -9.60 -10.73
C ALA A 18 2.51 -10.58 -9.55
N THR A 19 1.65 -11.60 -9.49
CA THR A 19 1.72 -12.61 -8.43
C THR A 19 3.00 -13.43 -8.50
N ASP A 20 3.38 -13.90 -9.67
CA ASP A 20 4.62 -14.67 -9.87
C ASP A 20 5.86 -13.77 -9.63
N LEU A 21 5.83 -12.52 -10.10
CA LEU A 21 6.88 -11.54 -9.86
C LEU A 21 7.06 -11.28 -8.36
N PHE A 22 5.96 -11.07 -7.64
CA PHE A 22 5.99 -10.85 -6.20
C PHE A 22 6.54 -12.05 -5.44
N LEU A 23 6.11 -13.27 -5.76
CA LEU A 23 6.60 -14.48 -5.12
C LEU A 23 8.10 -14.68 -5.38
N ASN A 24 8.56 -14.40 -6.59
CA ASN A 24 9.99 -14.41 -6.93
C ASN A 24 10.77 -13.36 -6.13
N PHE A 25 10.26 -12.12 -6.06
CA PHE A 25 10.85 -11.04 -5.28
C PHE A 25 10.98 -11.39 -3.79
N VAL A 26 9.91 -11.90 -3.18
CA VAL A 26 9.91 -12.31 -1.76
C VAL A 26 10.87 -13.47 -1.51
N GLN A 27 11.06 -14.35 -2.50
CA GLN A 27 11.95 -15.50 -2.36
C GLN A 27 13.42 -15.15 -2.57
N HIS A 28 13.76 -14.22 -3.45
CA HIS A 28 15.13 -14.02 -3.93
C HIS A 28 15.72 -12.64 -3.65
N THR A 29 14.91 -11.58 -3.56
CA THR A 29 15.39 -10.21 -3.37
C THR A 29 15.13 -9.69 -1.96
N ALA A 30 13.90 -9.84 -1.46
CA ALA A 30 13.52 -9.34 -0.14
C ALA A 30 14.31 -9.94 1.04
N PRO A 31 14.83 -11.19 0.99
CA PRO A 31 15.64 -11.74 2.08
C PRO A 31 16.97 -11.03 2.34
N GLU A 32 17.43 -10.20 1.40
CA GLU A 32 18.65 -9.41 1.57
C GLU A 32 18.42 -8.12 2.37
N ALA A 33 17.16 -7.73 2.58
CA ALA A 33 16.78 -6.52 3.28
C ALA A 33 16.53 -6.76 4.77
N GLU A 34 16.75 -5.72 5.59
CA GLU A 34 16.40 -5.74 7.02
C GLU A 34 14.89 -5.68 7.24
N ALA A 35 14.17 -5.02 6.32
CA ALA A 35 12.73 -4.87 6.38
C ALA A 35 12.11 -4.71 4.98
N LEU A 36 10.87 -5.19 4.84
CA LEU A 36 10.00 -4.98 3.71
C LEU A 36 8.73 -4.26 4.19
N TYR A 37 8.44 -3.11 3.59
CA TYR A 37 7.21 -2.36 3.78
C TYR A 37 6.33 -2.49 2.54
N ILE A 38 5.06 -2.90 2.72
CA ILE A 38 4.04 -2.98 1.67
C ILE A 38 3.00 -1.92 1.99
N LEU A 39 2.98 -0.83 1.21
CA LEU A 39 2.20 0.37 1.51
C LEU A 39 0.81 0.35 0.86
N GLY A 40 0.08 -0.74 1.05
CA GLY A 40 -1.30 -0.91 0.60
C GLY A 40 -1.44 -1.55 -0.77
N ASP A 41 -2.66 -1.98 -1.06
CA ASP A 41 -3.07 -2.64 -2.29
C ASP A 41 -2.19 -3.86 -2.64
N LEU A 42 -1.86 -4.66 -1.60
CA LEU A 42 -1.20 -5.96 -1.77
C LEU A 42 -2.08 -6.91 -2.59
N PHE A 43 -3.34 -7.02 -2.21
CA PHE A 43 -4.32 -7.82 -2.92
C PHE A 43 -5.22 -6.97 -3.82
N GLU A 44 -5.68 -7.55 -4.92
CA GLU A 44 -6.67 -6.92 -5.79
C GLU A 44 -7.99 -6.65 -5.04
N TYR A 45 -8.31 -7.47 -4.05
CA TYR A 45 -9.35 -7.24 -3.05
C TYR A 45 -9.09 -8.07 -1.79
N TRP A 46 -9.67 -7.63 -0.67
CA TRP A 46 -9.72 -8.39 0.57
C TRP A 46 -11.11 -8.28 1.17
N ALA A 47 -11.83 -9.40 1.23
CA ALA A 47 -13.22 -9.41 1.70
C ALA A 47 -13.35 -9.54 3.22
N GLY A 48 -12.24 -9.73 3.93
CA GLY A 48 -12.12 -9.93 5.37
C GLY A 48 -11.19 -11.11 5.68
N ASP A 49 -10.71 -11.19 6.89
CA ASP A 49 -9.73 -12.21 7.31
C ASP A 49 -10.30 -13.65 7.28
N ASP A 50 -11.60 -13.82 7.20
CA ASP A 50 -12.26 -15.12 6.99
C ASP A 50 -12.18 -15.62 5.53
N ASP A 51 -11.54 -14.85 4.62
CA ASP A 51 -11.25 -15.24 3.24
C ASP A 51 -9.81 -15.77 3.05
N MET A 52 -9.08 -16.02 4.12
CA MET A 52 -7.69 -16.49 4.06
C MET A 52 -7.53 -17.91 3.48
N ASP A 53 -8.60 -18.69 3.41
CA ASP A 53 -8.58 -20.04 2.82
C ASP A 53 -8.51 -20.03 1.28
N GLU A 54 -8.65 -18.87 0.64
CA GLU A 54 -8.43 -18.75 -0.80
C GLU A 54 -6.98 -19.11 -1.17
N PRO A 55 -6.73 -19.95 -2.18
CA PRO A 55 -5.37 -20.45 -2.49
C PRO A 55 -4.33 -19.36 -2.73
N LEU A 56 -4.73 -18.23 -3.33
CA LEU A 56 -3.86 -17.08 -3.52
C LEU A 56 -3.44 -16.48 -2.17
N HIS A 57 -4.42 -16.24 -1.29
CA HIS A 57 -4.19 -15.66 0.02
C HIS A 57 -3.26 -16.54 0.84
N GLN A 58 -3.47 -17.85 0.85
CA GLN A 58 -2.59 -18.82 1.53
C GLN A 58 -1.16 -18.78 0.96
N THR A 59 -1.03 -18.71 -0.36
CA THR A 59 0.29 -18.67 -1.02
C THR A 59 1.07 -17.42 -0.62
N VAL A 60 0.41 -16.25 -0.69
CA VAL A 60 1.03 -14.96 -0.39
C VAL A 60 1.38 -14.86 1.11
N THR A 61 0.44 -15.21 2.00
CA THR A 61 0.67 -15.16 3.45
C THR A 61 1.79 -16.10 3.86
N SER A 62 1.84 -17.32 3.30
CA SER A 62 2.92 -18.28 3.57
C SER A 62 4.28 -17.79 3.06
N ALA A 63 4.32 -17.07 1.94
CA ALA A 63 5.57 -16.50 1.42
C ALA A 63 6.08 -15.38 2.34
N LEU A 64 5.21 -14.48 2.79
CA LEU A 64 5.56 -13.41 3.74
C LEU A 64 5.97 -13.96 5.09
N GLN A 65 5.27 -14.98 5.62
CA GLN A 65 5.63 -15.65 6.84
C GLN A 65 7.05 -16.25 6.76
N LYS A 66 7.36 -16.94 5.66
CA LYS A 66 8.71 -17.49 5.44
C LYS A 66 9.77 -16.40 5.38
N LEU A 67 9.47 -15.27 4.76
CA LEU A 67 10.38 -14.12 4.73
C LEU A 67 10.66 -13.60 6.14
N ALA A 68 9.61 -13.44 6.96
CA ALA A 68 9.73 -13.01 8.35
C ALA A 68 10.56 -13.99 9.19
N HIS A 69 10.30 -15.29 9.06
CA HIS A 69 11.09 -16.35 9.72
C HIS A 69 12.58 -16.33 9.35
N ASN A 70 12.90 -15.89 8.13
CA ASN A 70 14.27 -15.78 7.64
C ASN A 70 14.97 -14.49 8.10
N GLY A 71 14.29 -13.64 8.90
CA GLY A 71 14.87 -12.49 9.57
C GLY A 71 14.58 -11.12 8.95
N THR A 72 13.84 -11.06 7.83
CA THR A 72 13.36 -9.79 7.25
C THR A 72 12.07 -9.36 7.96
N ARG A 73 12.05 -8.20 8.60
CA ARG A 73 10.83 -7.67 9.23
C ARG A 73 9.82 -7.27 8.15
N VAL A 74 8.58 -7.73 8.28
CA VAL A 74 7.51 -7.43 7.32
C VAL A 74 6.51 -6.46 7.93
N TYR A 75 6.24 -5.37 7.23
CA TYR A 75 5.26 -4.37 7.59
C TYR A 75 4.22 -4.23 6.48
N LEU A 76 2.96 -4.25 6.85
CA LEU A 76 1.83 -4.10 5.94
C LEU A 76 1.07 -2.83 6.28
N MET A 77 0.62 -2.11 5.28
CA MET A 77 -0.34 -1.01 5.40
C MET A 77 -1.56 -1.36 4.56
N ARG A 78 -2.73 -0.91 4.98
CA ARG A 78 -3.96 -1.08 4.19
C ARG A 78 -3.98 -0.09 3.05
N GLY A 79 -4.37 -0.56 1.87
CA GLY A 79 -4.78 0.29 0.76
C GLY A 79 -6.30 0.31 0.61
N ASN A 80 -6.77 0.90 -0.46
CA ASN A 80 -8.21 0.97 -0.73
C ASN A 80 -8.80 -0.35 -1.25
N ARG A 81 -7.97 -1.27 -1.75
CA ARG A 81 -8.41 -2.59 -2.22
C ARG A 81 -8.47 -3.62 -1.10
N ASP A 82 -7.65 -3.47 -0.11
CA ASP A 82 -7.46 -4.43 0.96
C ASP A 82 -7.64 -3.83 2.37
N LEU A 83 -8.50 -2.82 2.44
CA LEU A 83 -8.83 -2.06 3.66
C LEU A 83 -9.27 -2.94 4.85
N LEU A 84 -9.87 -4.09 4.57
CA LEU A 84 -10.39 -5.01 5.59
C LEU A 84 -9.35 -6.01 6.11
N MET A 85 -8.07 -5.89 5.70
CA MET A 85 -6.98 -6.64 6.33
C MET A 85 -6.93 -6.35 7.83
N ASN A 86 -6.82 -7.39 8.67
CA ASN A 86 -6.88 -7.25 10.11
C ASN A 86 -5.89 -8.23 10.81
N LYS A 87 -6.09 -8.43 12.10
CA LYS A 87 -5.19 -9.17 12.98
C LYS A 87 -4.92 -10.61 12.57
N ALA A 88 -5.88 -11.31 11.97
CA ALA A 88 -5.62 -12.69 11.57
C ALA A 88 -4.65 -12.78 10.38
N LEU A 89 -4.74 -11.84 9.42
CA LEU A 89 -3.75 -11.70 8.35
C LEU A 89 -2.37 -11.30 8.93
N GLU A 90 -2.32 -10.30 9.81
CA GLU A 90 -1.10 -9.87 10.49
C GLU A 90 -0.36 -11.05 11.13
N GLN A 91 -1.09 -11.88 11.87
CA GLN A 91 -0.55 -13.08 12.52
C GLN A 91 -0.12 -14.15 11.50
N ALA A 92 -0.91 -14.38 10.45
CA ALA A 92 -0.60 -15.37 9.43
C ALA A 92 0.67 -15.04 8.65
N CYS A 93 0.94 -13.75 8.43
CA CYS A 93 2.16 -13.28 7.76
C CYS A 93 3.35 -13.10 8.71
N GLU A 94 3.14 -13.14 10.02
CA GLU A 94 4.11 -12.68 11.04
C GLU A 94 4.61 -11.25 10.74
N ALA A 95 3.68 -10.43 10.27
CA ALA A 95 3.91 -9.03 9.89
C ALA A 95 3.41 -8.08 10.98
N THR A 96 3.73 -6.81 10.84
CA THR A 96 3.11 -5.72 11.62
C THR A 96 2.22 -4.89 10.71
N LEU A 97 0.93 -4.79 11.07
CA LEU A 97 -0.02 -3.97 10.33
C LEU A 97 0.04 -2.52 10.83
N LEU A 98 0.48 -1.63 9.95
CA LEU A 98 0.68 -0.21 10.25
C LEU A 98 -0.61 0.58 10.08
N PRO A 99 -0.86 1.62 10.91
CA PRO A 99 -1.84 2.66 10.62
C PRO A 99 -1.41 3.47 9.38
N ASP A 100 -2.38 4.13 8.74
CA ASP A 100 -2.15 5.07 7.65
C ASP A 100 -2.64 6.47 8.06
N PRO A 101 -1.75 7.50 8.13
CA PRO A 101 -0.30 7.44 7.91
C PRO A 101 0.51 6.91 9.11
N THR A 102 1.79 6.56 8.89
CA THR A 102 2.75 6.19 9.94
C THR A 102 4.07 6.94 9.77
N LEU A 103 4.51 7.63 10.82
CA LEU A 103 5.85 8.23 10.88
C LEU A 103 6.83 7.22 11.49
N ILE A 104 7.92 6.97 10.77
CA ILE A 104 9.02 6.12 11.24
C ILE A 104 10.35 6.89 11.26
N GLU A 105 11.34 6.37 11.94
CA GLU A 105 12.73 6.79 11.80
C GLU A 105 13.50 5.71 11.02
N LEU A 106 14.05 6.07 9.88
CA LEU A 106 14.81 5.16 9.03
C LEU A 106 16.21 5.71 8.78
N TYR A 107 17.24 4.99 9.25
CA TYR A 107 18.65 5.39 9.13
C TYR A 107 18.93 6.82 9.60
N GLY A 108 18.27 7.25 10.69
CA GLY A 108 18.44 8.60 11.28
C GLY A 108 17.66 9.71 10.57
N ARG A 109 16.71 9.37 9.68
CA ARG A 109 15.82 10.32 8.99
C ARG A 109 14.35 10.04 9.33
N PRO A 110 13.56 11.07 9.64
CA PRO A 110 12.12 10.90 9.76
C PRO A 110 11.51 10.65 8.39
N LEU A 111 10.64 9.63 8.30
CA LEU A 111 10.02 9.20 7.06
C LEU A 111 8.54 8.91 7.31
N LEU A 112 7.68 9.60 6.58
CA LEU A 112 6.24 9.41 6.63
C LEU A 112 5.80 8.42 5.57
N LEU A 113 5.14 7.37 6.01
CA LEU A 113 4.56 6.34 5.16
C LEU A 113 3.05 6.53 5.08
N THR A 114 2.50 6.46 3.88
CA THR A 114 1.05 6.46 3.65
C THR A 114 0.73 5.64 2.41
N HIS A 115 -0.49 5.08 2.32
CA HIS A 115 -0.93 4.51 1.05
C HIS A 115 -1.04 5.61 -0.02
N GLY A 116 -1.57 6.79 0.34
CA GLY A 116 -1.60 7.97 -0.53
C GLY A 116 -2.99 8.38 -1.01
N ASP A 117 -3.99 7.54 -0.90
CA ASP A 117 -5.35 7.77 -1.35
C ASP A 117 -6.04 8.96 -0.65
N LEU A 118 -5.67 9.21 0.58
CA LEU A 118 -6.18 10.34 1.37
C LEU A 118 -5.64 11.71 0.86
N LEU A 119 -4.57 11.69 0.04
CA LEU A 119 -4.00 12.90 -0.55
C LEU A 119 -4.69 13.32 -1.86
N CYS A 120 -5.51 12.45 -2.47
CA CYS A 120 -6.25 12.72 -3.70
C CYS A 120 -7.54 13.49 -3.39
N THR A 121 -7.41 14.67 -2.78
CA THR A 121 -8.55 15.45 -2.24
C THR A 121 -9.41 16.11 -3.32
N ASP A 122 -8.94 16.19 -4.55
CA ASP A 122 -9.70 16.76 -5.68
C ASP A 122 -10.74 15.76 -6.23
N ASP A 123 -10.59 14.46 -5.98
CA ASP A 123 -11.61 13.46 -6.27
C ASP A 123 -12.63 13.37 -5.12
N HIS A 124 -13.54 14.34 -5.08
CA HIS A 124 -14.54 14.45 -4.01
C HIS A 124 -15.46 13.23 -3.88
N GLU A 125 -15.78 12.57 -5.01
CA GLU A 125 -16.59 11.35 -5.00
C GLU A 125 -15.83 10.20 -4.33
N TYR A 126 -14.57 10.04 -4.68
CA TYR A 126 -13.70 9.04 -4.06
C TYR A 126 -13.51 9.34 -2.57
N GLN A 127 -13.26 10.59 -2.16
CA GLN A 127 -13.10 10.95 -0.75
C GLN A 127 -14.37 10.71 0.08
N ALA A 128 -15.55 10.94 -0.50
CA ALA A 128 -16.82 10.61 0.16
C ALA A 128 -16.98 9.09 0.36
N TYR A 129 -16.66 8.30 -0.67
CA TYR A 129 -16.64 6.83 -0.58
C TYR A 129 -15.59 6.36 0.45
N ARG A 130 -14.37 6.88 0.40
CA ARG A 130 -13.30 6.57 1.35
C ARG A 130 -13.76 6.78 2.80
N LYS A 131 -14.35 7.94 3.09
CA LYS A 131 -14.89 8.24 4.41
C LYS A 131 -15.91 7.20 4.88
N GLN A 132 -16.79 6.75 3.99
CA GLN A 132 -17.79 5.73 4.30
C GLN A 132 -17.16 4.38 4.62
N VAL A 133 -16.21 3.89 3.80
CA VAL A 133 -15.63 2.55 3.98
C VAL A 133 -14.60 2.48 5.12
N HIS A 134 -14.07 3.64 5.55
CA HIS A 134 -13.23 3.74 6.74
C HIS A 134 -14.03 3.90 8.04
N ASP A 135 -15.37 4.07 7.97
CA ASP A 135 -16.21 4.13 9.15
C ASP A 135 -16.26 2.75 9.85
N PRO A 136 -15.89 2.65 11.15
CA PRO A 136 -15.83 1.38 11.85
C PRO A 136 -17.18 0.66 11.91
N GLU A 137 -18.28 1.39 12.00
CA GLU A 137 -19.62 0.80 12.03
C GLU A 137 -19.99 0.21 10.68
N PHE A 138 -19.67 0.91 9.58
CA PHE A 138 -19.83 0.37 8.22
C PHE A 138 -19.02 -0.91 8.04
N GLN A 139 -17.75 -0.93 8.45
CA GLN A 139 -16.90 -2.12 8.37
C GLN A 139 -17.45 -3.28 9.19
N HIS A 140 -17.92 -3.01 10.41
CA HIS A 140 -18.52 -4.02 11.26
C HIS A 140 -19.78 -4.64 10.62
N GLN A 141 -20.68 -3.81 10.10
CA GLN A 141 -21.90 -4.27 9.42
C GLN A 141 -21.58 -5.03 8.13
N PHE A 142 -20.57 -4.58 7.38
CA PHE A 142 -20.13 -5.25 6.17
C PHE A 142 -19.56 -6.64 6.49
N LEU A 143 -18.65 -6.75 7.45
CA LEU A 143 -18.03 -8.01 7.86
C LEU A 143 -19.02 -9.00 8.51
N ALA A 144 -20.14 -8.53 9.04
CA ALA A 144 -21.20 -9.40 9.53
C ALA A 144 -22.00 -10.13 8.41
N GLN A 145 -21.85 -9.70 7.16
CA GLN A 145 -22.48 -10.35 6.02
C GLN A 145 -21.74 -11.65 5.64
N PRO A 146 -22.43 -12.64 5.04
CA PRO A 146 -21.78 -13.82 4.50
C PRO A 146 -20.68 -13.47 3.50
N LEU A 147 -19.57 -14.21 3.54
CA LEU A 147 -18.38 -13.96 2.70
C LEU A 147 -18.72 -13.85 1.20
N GLU A 148 -19.55 -14.73 0.68
CA GLU A 148 -19.95 -14.72 -0.72
C GLU A 148 -20.71 -13.45 -1.13
N GLN A 149 -21.51 -12.87 -0.22
CA GLN A 149 -22.21 -11.62 -0.48
C GLN A 149 -21.22 -10.44 -0.51
N ARG A 150 -20.23 -10.45 0.40
CA ARG A 150 -19.16 -9.44 0.43
C ARG A 150 -18.31 -9.48 -0.86
N LYS A 151 -17.93 -10.69 -1.29
CA LYS A 151 -17.19 -10.89 -2.56
C LYS A 151 -18.00 -10.39 -3.77
N ALA A 152 -19.28 -10.71 -3.84
CA ALA A 152 -20.15 -10.23 -4.92
C ALA A 152 -20.24 -8.70 -4.93
N TYR A 153 -20.47 -8.08 -3.78
CA TYR A 153 -20.54 -6.62 -3.63
C TYR A 153 -19.22 -5.94 -4.04
N ILE A 154 -18.07 -6.46 -3.59
CA ILE A 154 -16.75 -5.94 -3.98
C ILE A 154 -16.57 -6.05 -5.50
N GLY A 155 -16.97 -7.17 -6.11
CA GLY A 155 -16.90 -7.36 -7.55
C GLY A 155 -17.73 -6.33 -8.34
N GLU A 156 -18.93 -5.99 -7.88
CA GLU A 156 -19.77 -4.94 -8.47
C GLU A 156 -19.12 -3.54 -8.33
N LEU A 157 -18.61 -3.21 -7.13
CA LEU A 157 -17.92 -1.94 -6.89
C LEU A 157 -16.71 -1.77 -7.80
N ARG A 158 -15.91 -2.83 -7.98
CA ARG A 158 -14.75 -2.80 -8.87
C ARG A 158 -15.13 -2.55 -10.32
N SER A 159 -16.18 -3.21 -10.79
CA SER A 159 -16.67 -3.02 -12.16
C SER A 159 -17.12 -1.58 -12.40
N ARG A 160 -17.79 -0.96 -11.43
CA ARG A 160 -18.18 0.46 -11.47
C ARG A 160 -16.96 1.38 -11.44
N SER A 161 -16.06 1.17 -10.49
CA SER A 161 -14.83 1.98 -10.33
C SER A 161 -13.99 1.97 -11.61
N GLN A 162 -13.81 0.82 -12.27
CA GLN A 162 -13.09 0.74 -13.53
C GLN A 162 -13.75 1.55 -14.66
N GLN A 163 -15.09 1.58 -14.70
CA GLN A 163 -15.82 2.40 -15.68
C GLN A 163 -15.69 3.90 -15.39
N GLU A 164 -15.80 4.29 -14.12
CA GLU A 164 -15.69 5.68 -13.67
C GLU A 164 -14.28 6.23 -13.89
N THR A 165 -13.24 5.46 -13.50
CA THR A 165 -11.84 5.86 -13.67
C THR A 165 -11.48 6.15 -15.14
N ARG A 166 -12.05 5.39 -16.10
CA ARG A 166 -11.83 5.64 -17.54
C ARG A 166 -12.33 7.01 -17.99
N ASN A 167 -13.31 7.58 -17.29
CA ASN A 167 -13.95 8.83 -17.64
C ASN A 167 -13.47 10.01 -16.79
N LYS A 168 -12.73 9.76 -15.72
CA LYS A 168 -12.22 10.82 -14.83
C LYS A 168 -10.98 11.50 -15.44
N PRO A 169 -10.88 12.84 -15.30
CA PRO A 169 -9.64 13.54 -15.65
C PRO A 169 -8.47 13.02 -14.81
N GLU A 170 -7.34 12.76 -15.45
CA GLU A 170 -6.16 12.26 -14.77
C GLU A 170 -5.68 13.17 -13.64
N ALA A 171 -5.87 14.48 -13.77
CA ALA A 171 -5.41 15.48 -12.81
C ALA A 171 -6.07 15.33 -11.42
N ILE A 172 -7.35 14.95 -11.34
CA ILE A 172 -8.04 14.80 -10.06
C ILE A 172 -7.73 13.47 -9.35
N MET A 173 -7.14 12.51 -10.08
CA MET A 173 -6.71 11.22 -9.53
C MET A 173 -5.29 11.25 -8.98
N ASP A 174 -4.59 12.39 -9.07
CA ASP A 174 -3.28 12.58 -8.45
C ASP A 174 -3.42 13.24 -7.07
N VAL A 175 -2.33 13.23 -6.32
CA VAL A 175 -2.28 13.89 -5.01
C VAL A 175 -2.43 15.41 -5.16
N ASN A 176 -3.22 16.02 -4.30
CA ASN A 176 -3.34 17.46 -4.22
C ASN A 176 -2.13 18.07 -3.51
N ALA A 177 -1.51 19.11 -4.08
CA ALA A 177 -0.30 19.71 -3.56
C ALA A 177 -0.46 20.31 -2.14
N GLU A 178 -1.62 20.94 -1.85
CA GLU A 178 -1.91 21.48 -0.52
C GLU A 178 -2.15 20.36 0.51
N ALA A 179 -2.78 19.25 0.11
CA ALA A 179 -2.94 18.08 0.98
C ALA A 179 -1.59 17.47 1.36
N VAL A 180 -0.67 17.37 0.39
CA VAL A 180 0.72 16.94 0.65
C VAL A 180 1.41 17.90 1.61
N ALA A 181 1.37 19.21 1.34
CA ALA A 181 2.01 20.22 2.19
C ALA A 181 1.43 20.23 3.61
N ALA A 182 0.11 20.08 3.75
CA ALA A 182 -0.55 20.00 5.04
C ALA A 182 -0.10 18.77 5.84
N MET A 183 -0.01 17.61 5.20
CA MET A 183 0.44 16.37 5.83
C MET A 183 1.92 16.45 6.25
N LEU A 184 2.80 16.99 5.41
CA LEU A 184 4.20 17.21 5.76
C LEU A 184 4.33 18.13 6.97
N ARG A 185 3.57 19.22 7.00
CA ARG A 185 3.54 20.19 8.11
C ARG A 185 3.08 19.56 9.42
N GLU A 186 2.00 18.78 9.37
CA GLU A 186 1.42 18.10 10.54
C GLU A 186 2.40 17.13 11.19
N HIS A 187 3.28 16.50 10.38
CA HIS A 187 4.23 15.50 10.87
C HIS A 187 5.65 16.03 11.08
N GLY A 188 5.87 17.35 11.02
CA GLY A 188 7.19 17.95 11.30
C GLY A 188 8.16 17.91 10.14
N TYR A 189 7.64 17.95 8.91
CA TYR A 189 8.38 18.04 7.64
C TYR A 189 9.29 16.83 7.35
N PRO A 190 8.81 15.59 7.48
CA PRO A 190 9.56 14.40 7.10
C PRO A 190 9.65 14.24 5.58
N ASP A 191 10.54 13.39 5.09
CA ASP A 191 10.37 12.81 3.76
C ASP A 191 9.15 11.89 3.73
N MET A 192 8.57 11.63 2.54
CA MET A 192 7.35 10.85 2.38
C MET A 192 7.51 9.75 1.34
N ILE A 193 6.95 8.57 1.61
CA ILE A 193 6.79 7.49 0.63
C ILE A 193 5.31 7.10 0.58
N HIS A 194 4.76 6.99 -0.64
CA HIS A 194 3.40 6.53 -0.85
C HIS A 194 3.22 5.79 -2.19
N GLY A 195 2.08 5.13 -2.35
CA GLY A 195 1.61 4.46 -3.55
C GLY A 195 0.37 5.11 -4.17
N HIS A 196 -0.64 4.29 -4.45
CA HIS A 196 -2.01 4.60 -4.86
C HIS A 196 -2.16 5.24 -6.25
N THR A 197 -1.37 6.26 -6.59
CA THR A 197 -1.58 7.02 -7.83
C THR A 197 -1.06 6.31 -9.08
N HIS A 198 -0.26 5.26 -8.93
CA HIS A 198 0.42 4.53 -10.01
C HIS A 198 1.25 5.46 -10.92
N ARG A 199 1.82 6.52 -10.34
CA ARG A 199 2.66 7.52 -11.03
C ARG A 199 4.02 7.60 -10.39
N PRO A 200 4.85 6.56 -10.56
CA PRO A 200 6.13 6.47 -9.87
C PRO A 200 7.00 7.68 -10.16
N GLY A 201 7.56 8.28 -9.13
CA GLY A 201 8.35 9.48 -9.25
C GLY A 201 9.05 9.90 -7.96
N HIS A 202 9.96 10.86 -8.10
CA HIS A 202 10.63 11.55 -7.01
C HIS A 202 10.38 13.04 -7.14
N HIS A 203 9.82 13.64 -6.10
CA HIS A 203 9.41 15.03 -6.07
C HIS A 203 10.05 15.74 -4.90
N LEU A 204 10.44 17.00 -5.09
CA LEU A 204 10.92 17.88 -4.04
C LEU A 204 9.83 18.88 -3.68
N HIS A 205 9.55 19.02 -2.41
CA HIS A 205 8.59 19.97 -1.85
C HIS A 205 9.33 20.95 -0.96
N HIS A 206 9.06 22.25 -1.15
CA HIS A 206 9.50 23.29 -0.25
C HIS A 206 8.30 23.82 0.53
N VAL A 207 8.20 23.45 1.80
CA VAL A 207 7.05 23.75 2.66
C VAL A 207 7.53 24.50 3.89
N ASP A 208 7.08 25.75 4.08
CA ASP A 208 7.39 26.61 5.23
C ASP A 208 8.90 26.73 5.52
N GLY A 209 9.75 26.70 4.47
CA GLY A 209 11.20 26.78 4.59
C GLY A 209 11.91 25.44 4.80
N HIS A 210 11.19 24.32 4.74
CA HIS A 210 11.72 22.96 4.83
C HIS A 210 11.70 22.28 3.46
N ASP A 211 12.78 21.60 3.10
CA ASP A 211 12.85 20.75 1.90
C ASP A 211 12.52 19.31 2.29
N CYS A 212 11.51 18.73 1.63
CA CYS A 212 11.05 17.37 1.87
C CYS A 212 11.03 16.59 0.54
N GLU A 213 11.52 15.37 0.56
CA GLU A 213 11.43 14.45 -0.58
C GLU A 213 10.12 13.67 -0.52
N ARG A 214 9.46 13.49 -1.67
CA ARG A 214 8.29 12.62 -1.80
C ARG A 214 8.55 11.58 -2.89
N TRP A 215 8.51 10.32 -2.50
CA TRP A 215 8.67 9.18 -3.37
C TRP A 215 7.32 8.51 -3.61
N VAL A 216 6.99 8.32 -4.89
CA VAL A 216 5.79 7.59 -5.34
C VAL A 216 6.22 6.24 -5.85
N LEU A 217 5.66 5.18 -5.25
CA LEU A 217 5.94 3.80 -5.62
C LEU A 217 5.23 3.40 -6.91
N SER A 218 5.77 2.42 -7.61
CA SER A 218 5.19 1.86 -8.84
C SER A 218 4.11 0.84 -8.51
N ASP A 219 3.14 0.71 -9.42
CA ASP A 219 2.34 -0.49 -9.52
C ASP A 219 3.13 -1.66 -10.14
N TRP A 220 2.60 -2.88 -10.04
CA TRP A 220 3.26 -4.11 -10.52
C TRP A 220 2.61 -4.74 -11.75
N HIS A 221 1.87 -3.96 -12.56
CA HIS A 221 1.12 -4.51 -13.70
C HIS A 221 2.02 -5.08 -14.81
N HIS A 222 3.18 -4.47 -15.07
CA HIS A 222 4.06 -4.86 -16.18
C HIS A 222 5.45 -5.30 -15.76
N GLN A 223 5.98 -4.68 -14.72
CA GLN A 223 7.28 -4.99 -14.11
C GLN A 223 7.22 -4.67 -12.64
N GLY A 224 8.01 -5.39 -11.82
CA GLY A 224 8.15 -5.10 -10.40
C GLY A 224 9.24 -4.06 -10.16
N ASP A 225 8.94 -3.08 -9.33
CA ASP A 225 9.92 -2.13 -8.81
C ASP A 225 9.80 -2.04 -7.30
N ALA A 226 10.92 -1.87 -6.61
CA ALA A 226 10.95 -1.51 -5.20
C ALA A 226 11.73 -0.22 -5.00
N LEU A 227 11.39 0.54 -3.97
CA LEU A 227 12.25 1.61 -3.48
C LEU A 227 13.17 1.02 -2.41
N CYS A 228 14.48 1.07 -2.65
CA CYS A 228 15.51 0.59 -1.73
C CYS A 228 16.11 1.80 -1.02
N CYS A 229 15.96 1.86 0.30
CA CYS A 229 16.50 2.93 1.14
C CYS A 229 17.58 2.39 2.08
N ASP A 230 18.64 3.16 2.25
CA ASP A 230 19.75 2.88 3.17
C ASP A 230 20.28 4.20 3.78
N ALA A 231 21.40 4.15 4.51
CA ALA A 231 22.01 5.32 5.13
C ALA A 231 22.45 6.41 4.13
N GLN A 232 22.53 6.10 2.85
CA GLN A 232 22.91 7.04 1.79
C GLN A 232 21.71 7.70 1.12
N GLY A 233 20.50 7.18 1.32
CA GLY A 233 19.25 7.68 0.74
C GLY A 233 18.43 6.58 0.08
N CYS A 234 17.44 6.98 -0.71
CA CYS A 234 16.54 6.07 -1.42
C CYS A 234 16.88 6.02 -2.92
N ARG A 235 16.70 4.85 -3.53
CA ARG A 235 16.88 4.61 -4.96
C ARG A 235 15.91 3.56 -5.47
N LYS A 236 15.53 3.67 -6.72
CA LYS A 236 14.71 2.66 -7.40
C LYS A 236 15.52 1.37 -7.62
N LEU A 237 14.89 0.23 -7.37
CA LEU A 237 15.39 -1.11 -7.63
C LEU A 237 14.41 -1.81 -8.59
N SER A 238 14.83 -2.13 -9.80
CA SER A 238 14.04 -2.94 -10.74
C SER A 238 14.15 -4.41 -10.40
N ILE A 239 13.04 -5.14 -10.50
CA ILE A 239 12.86 -6.54 -10.10
C ILE A 239 12.70 -7.42 -11.33
#